data_8a2acf67742c5f6a995f6d4ca45fe7b5
#
_entry.id   8a2acf67742c5f6a995f6d4ca45fe7b5
#
_cell.length_a   1.000
_cell.length_b   1.000
_cell.length_c   1.000
_cell.angle_alpha   90.00
_cell.angle_beta   90.00
_cell.angle_gamma   90.00
#
_symmetry.space_group_name_H-M   'P 1'
#
loop_
_entity.id
_entity.type
_entity.pdbx_description
1 polymer ?
#
loop_
_entity_poly.entity_id
_entity_poly.type
_entity_poly.pdbx_seq_one_letter_code
_entity_poly.pdbx_strand_id
1 'polypeptide(L)'
;MTPEYLAQTLTPFPLPTKGGGVLHTIEDARTYMMALPKTRELRPHWQEAIRLLQNEAGVAAVTRQVHLALFMDGRLDVLRVEHMSSARRSRQSPDGRT
;
A
#
# COMPACT_ATOMS: atom_id res chain seq x y z
N MET A 1 9.92 -16.60 0.52
CA MET A 1 10.03 -15.39 -0.29
C MET A 1 11.47 -15.00 -0.44
N THR A 2 11.85 -14.57 -1.63
CA THR A 2 13.23 -14.20 -1.90
C THR A 2 13.48 -12.76 -1.48
N PRO A 3 14.75 -12.42 -1.14
CA PRO A 3 15.07 -11.02 -0.86
C PRO A 3 14.76 -10.07 -2.02
N GLU A 4 14.92 -10.55 -3.25
CA GLU A 4 14.62 -9.75 -4.44
C GLU A 4 13.14 -9.39 -4.49
N TYR A 5 12.28 -10.36 -4.18
CA TYR A 5 10.84 -10.10 -4.16
C TYR A 5 10.49 -9.07 -3.08
N LEU A 6 11.04 -9.25 -1.89
CA LEU A 6 10.75 -8.36 -0.76
C LEU A 6 11.25 -6.94 -0.99
N ALA A 7 12.29 -6.77 -1.78
CA ALA A 7 12.88 -5.46 -2.04
C ALA A 7 12.12 -4.64 -3.08
N GLN A 8 11.14 -5.24 -3.76
CA GLN A 8 10.39 -4.51 -4.79
C GLN A 8 9.61 -3.34 -4.19
N THR A 9 9.69 -2.22 -4.86
CA THR A 9 9.00 -1.00 -4.44
C THR A 9 7.52 -1.11 -4.80
N LEU A 10 6.66 -0.73 -3.87
CA LEU A 10 5.23 -0.72 -4.12
C LEU A 10 4.90 0.26 -5.25
N THR A 11 3.99 -0.14 -6.13
CA THR A 11 3.59 0.66 -7.29
C THR A 11 2.09 0.85 -7.28
N PRO A 12 1.61 1.99 -7.73
CA PRO A 12 2.32 3.11 -8.39
C PRO A 12 2.98 4.09 -7.43
N PHE A 13 2.74 3.97 -6.13
CA PHE A 13 3.35 4.87 -5.14
C PHE A 13 3.30 4.20 -3.77
N PRO A 14 4.11 4.69 -2.82
CA PRO A 14 4.09 4.12 -1.45
C PRO A 14 2.75 4.38 -0.77
N LEU A 15 2.47 3.58 0.26
CA LEU A 15 1.19 3.64 0.95
C LEU A 15 1.38 4.28 2.33
N PRO A 16 0.96 5.53 2.51
CA PRO A 16 1.05 6.17 3.82
C PRO A 16 -0.04 5.65 4.74
N THR A 17 0.33 5.35 5.97
CA THR A 17 -0.61 4.88 6.98
C THR A 17 -0.85 5.96 8.01
N LYS A 18 -2.02 5.93 8.63
CA LYS A 18 -2.29 6.81 9.75
C LYS A 18 -1.31 6.48 10.87
N GLY A 19 -0.84 7.50 11.54
CA GLY A 19 0.21 7.31 12.53
C GLY A 19 1.58 7.68 12.03
N GLY A 20 1.69 8.05 10.74
CA GLY A 20 2.92 8.61 10.19
C GLY A 20 3.81 7.64 9.44
N GLY A 21 3.51 6.35 9.46
CA GLY A 21 4.31 5.38 8.73
C GLY A 21 4.02 5.40 7.24
N VAL A 22 4.96 4.88 6.45
CA VAL A 22 4.79 4.75 5.00
C VAL A 22 5.32 3.38 4.60
N LEU A 23 4.53 2.65 3.82
CA LEU A 23 4.97 1.36 3.29
C LEU A 23 5.57 1.60 1.91
N HIS A 24 6.87 1.34 1.77
CA HIS A 24 7.59 1.60 0.53
C HIS A 24 7.83 0.34 -0.30
N THR A 25 7.99 -0.80 0.35
CA THR A 25 8.38 -2.04 -0.33
C THR A 25 7.45 -3.18 0.07
N ILE A 26 7.58 -4.29 -0.66
CA ILE A 26 6.86 -5.52 -0.30
C ILE A 26 7.21 -5.93 1.14
N GLU A 27 8.48 -5.79 1.52
CA GLU A 27 8.88 -6.15 2.88
C GLU A 27 8.18 -5.28 3.92
N ASP A 28 8.03 -3.98 3.65
CA ASP A 28 7.31 -3.10 4.56
C ASP A 28 5.86 -3.57 4.73
N ALA A 29 5.21 -3.92 3.62
CA ALA A 29 3.84 -4.42 3.67
C ALA A 29 3.76 -5.73 4.46
N ARG A 30 4.72 -6.62 4.24
CA ARG A 30 4.77 -7.89 4.96
C ARG A 30 4.92 -7.66 6.46
N THR A 31 5.83 -6.78 6.85
CA THR A 31 6.04 -6.45 8.25
C THR A 31 4.76 -5.88 8.87
N TYR A 32 4.09 -5.00 8.15
CA TYR A 32 2.83 -4.44 8.60
C TYR A 32 1.79 -5.55 8.85
N MET A 33 1.66 -6.46 7.89
CA MET A 33 0.68 -7.54 8.00
C MET A 33 0.99 -8.49 9.13
N MET A 34 2.28 -8.75 9.39
CA MET A 34 2.67 -9.63 10.48
C MET A 34 2.39 -9.04 11.85
N ALA A 35 2.28 -7.72 11.92
CA ALA A 35 2.02 -7.02 13.17
C ALA A 35 0.53 -6.77 13.41
N LEU A 36 -0.35 -7.22 12.50
CA LEU A 36 -1.79 -6.98 12.63
C LEU A 36 -2.37 -7.70 13.86
N PRO A 37 -3.25 -7.03 14.63
CA PRO A 37 -4.02 -7.74 15.64
C PRO A 37 -4.88 -8.81 14.99
N LYS A 38 -5.16 -9.88 15.74
CA LYS A 38 -5.90 -11.01 15.21
C LYS A 38 -7.26 -10.58 14.62
N THR A 39 -7.93 -9.63 15.27
CA THR A 39 -9.24 -9.19 14.81
C THR A 39 -9.18 -8.54 13.43
N ARG A 40 -8.07 -7.87 13.10
CA ARG A 40 -7.90 -7.28 11.78
C ARG A 40 -7.36 -8.30 10.79
N GLU A 41 -6.41 -9.12 11.23
CA GLU A 41 -5.78 -10.12 10.35
C GLU A 41 -6.81 -11.06 9.73
N LEU A 42 -7.87 -11.39 10.47
CA LEU A 42 -8.88 -12.34 10.01
C LEU A 42 -9.89 -11.73 9.03
N ARG A 43 -9.83 -10.43 8.80
CA ARG A 43 -10.75 -9.81 7.84
C ARG A 43 -10.43 -10.26 6.42
N PRO A 44 -11.46 -10.45 5.57
CA PRO A 44 -11.24 -10.99 4.22
C PRO A 44 -10.23 -10.20 3.39
N HIS A 45 -10.25 -8.88 3.49
CA HIS A 45 -9.33 -8.08 2.68
C HIS A 45 -7.87 -8.27 3.10
N TRP A 46 -7.60 -8.52 4.39
CA TRP A 46 -6.24 -8.85 4.82
C TRP A 46 -5.87 -10.28 4.49
N GLN A 47 -6.82 -11.22 4.59
CA GLN A 47 -6.57 -12.61 4.20
C GLN A 47 -6.17 -12.70 2.73
N GLU A 48 -6.84 -11.91 1.88
CA GLU A 48 -6.49 -11.90 0.46
C GLU A 48 -5.10 -11.29 0.24
N ALA A 49 -4.76 -10.22 0.96
CA ALA A 49 -3.44 -9.62 0.85
C ALA A 49 -2.35 -10.63 1.23
N ILE A 50 -2.59 -11.36 2.33
CA ILE A 50 -1.64 -12.36 2.79
C ILE A 50 -1.50 -13.48 1.75
N ARG A 51 -2.61 -13.91 1.16
CA ARG A 51 -2.59 -14.95 0.14
C ARG A 51 -1.78 -14.53 -1.07
N LEU A 52 -1.99 -13.30 -1.53
CA LEU A 52 -1.23 -12.78 -2.67
C LEU A 52 0.26 -12.74 -2.35
N LEU A 53 0.60 -12.31 -1.15
CA LEU A 53 1.99 -12.23 -0.74
C LEU A 53 2.62 -13.61 -0.67
N GLN A 54 1.91 -14.59 -0.10
CA GLN A 54 2.43 -15.95 0.02
C GLN A 54 2.65 -16.61 -1.34
N ASN A 55 1.86 -16.21 -2.32
CA ASN A 55 1.99 -16.72 -3.69
C ASN A 55 2.96 -15.88 -4.52
N GLU A 56 3.63 -14.92 -3.91
CA GLU A 56 4.57 -14.02 -4.58
C GLU A 56 3.93 -13.38 -5.82
N ALA A 57 2.70 -12.89 -5.64
CA ALA A 57 1.99 -12.21 -6.71
C ALA A 57 2.73 -10.92 -7.10
N GLY A 58 2.45 -10.42 -8.29
CA GLY A 58 3.09 -9.20 -8.78
C GLY A 58 2.92 -8.03 -7.82
N VAL A 59 3.92 -7.15 -7.79
CA VAL A 59 3.94 -6.06 -6.83
C VAL A 59 2.72 -5.16 -6.96
N ALA A 60 2.24 -4.92 -8.19
CA ALA A 60 1.06 -4.08 -8.40
C ALA A 60 -0.19 -4.69 -7.76
N ALA A 61 -0.34 -6.02 -7.85
CA ALA A 61 -1.49 -6.70 -7.27
C ALA A 61 -1.44 -6.64 -5.75
N VAL A 62 -0.26 -6.86 -5.16
CA VAL A 62 -0.09 -6.78 -3.72
C VAL A 62 -0.37 -5.36 -3.24
N THR A 63 0.19 -4.37 -3.92
CA THR A 63 -0.01 -2.97 -3.55
C THR A 63 -1.48 -2.61 -3.55
N ARG A 64 -2.20 -3.00 -4.59
CA ARG A 64 -3.62 -2.67 -4.71
C ARG A 64 -4.42 -3.30 -3.58
N GLN A 65 -4.11 -4.55 -3.24
CA GLN A 65 -4.86 -5.23 -2.19
C GLN A 65 -4.54 -4.65 -0.81
N VAL A 66 -3.27 -4.33 -0.54
CA VAL A 66 -2.90 -3.71 0.73
C VAL A 66 -3.53 -2.32 0.83
N HIS A 67 -3.52 -1.57 -0.27
CA HIS A 67 -4.17 -0.26 -0.32
C HIS A 67 -5.65 -0.38 0.05
N LEU A 68 -6.34 -1.34 -0.56
CA LEU A 68 -7.75 -1.57 -0.27
C LEU A 68 -7.96 -1.94 1.20
N ALA A 69 -7.13 -2.83 1.72
CA ALA A 69 -7.26 -3.29 3.11
C ALA A 69 -7.05 -2.15 4.10
N LEU A 70 -6.06 -1.30 3.85
CA LEU A 70 -5.82 -0.14 4.70
C LEU A 70 -7.01 0.81 4.64
N PHE A 71 -7.54 1.04 3.46
CA PHE A 71 -8.69 1.92 3.28
C PHE A 71 -9.92 1.37 4.03
N MET A 72 -10.18 0.08 3.87
CA MET A 72 -11.33 -0.55 4.52
C MET A 72 -11.22 -0.52 6.04
N ASP A 73 -10.01 -0.57 6.55
CA ASP A 73 -9.77 -0.51 8.00
C ASP A 73 -9.72 0.92 8.53
N GLY A 74 -9.80 1.92 7.65
CA GLY A 74 -9.68 3.31 8.06
C GLY A 74 -8.27 3.67 8.51
N ARG A 75 -7.27 2.93 8.03
CA ARG A 75 -5.87 3.13 8.42
C ARG A 75 -5.02 3.74 7.32
N LEU A 76 -5.58 3.95 6.14
CA LEU A 76 -4.88 4.61 5.06
C LEU A 76 -4.94 6.13 5.29
N ASP A 77 -3.79 6.79 5.12
CA ASP A 77 -3.76 8.25 5.20
C ASP A 77 -4.19 8.80 3.84
N VAL A 78 -5.50 8.96 3.69
CA VAL A 78 -6.11 9.34 2.41
C VAL A 78 -5.62 10.70 1.94
N LEU A 79 -5.45 11.63 2.86
CA LEU A 79 -4.99 12.97 2.51
C LEU A 79 -3.59 12.94 1.91
N ARG A 80 -2.70 12.13 2.47
CA ARG A 80 -1.35 12.02 1.95
C ARG A 80 -1.33 11.33 0.59
N VAL A 81 -2.18 10.31 0.40
CA VAL A 81 -2.29 9.66 -0.89
C VAL A 81 -2.76 10.65 -1.94
N GLU A 82 -3.80 11.44 -1.63
CA GLU A 82 -4.31 12.44 -2.55
C GLU A 82 -3.27 13.50 -2.86
N HIS A 83 -2.50 13.89 -1.85
CA HIS A 83 -1.45 14.88 -2.05
C HIS A 83 -0.38 14.38 -3.01
N MET A 84 0.03 13.13 -2.85
CA MET A 84 1.00 12.53 -3.75
C MET A 84 0.47 12.48 -5.18
N SER A 85 -0.78 12.07 -5.36
CA SER A 85 -1.43 12.03 -6.67
C SER A 85 -1.56 13.42 -7.27
N SER A 86 -1.96 14.40 -6.46
CA SER A 86 -2.13 15.77 -6.92
C SER A 86 -0.83 16.37 -7.38
N ALA A 87 0.25 16.14 -6.65
CA ALA A 87 1.56 16.65 -7.04
C ALA A 87 1.97 16.10 -8.40
N ARG A 88 1.69 14.81 -8.63
CA ARG A 88 2.00 14.19 -9.90
C ARG A 88 1.17 14.81 -11.02
N ARG A 89 -0.13 15.01 -10.78
CA ARG A 89 -1.02 15.60 -11.77
C ARG A 89 -0.63 17.04 -12.07
N SER A 90 -0.23 17.78 -11.06
CA SER A 90 0.16 19.17 -11.25
C SER A 90 1.33 19.30 -12.20
N ARG A 91 2.25 18.36 -12.17
CA ARG A 91 3.37 18.39 -13.08
C ARG A 91 2.96 18.13 -14.51
N GLN A 92 1.94 17.33 -14.69
CA GLN A 92 1.45 17.00 -16.03
C GLN A 92 0.51 18.05 -16.57
N SER A 93 -0.15 18.83 -15.71
CA SER A 93 -1.10 19.86 -16.11
C SER A 93 -0.41 21.20 -16.12
N PRO A 94 -0.08 21.69 -17.27
CA PRO A 94 0.55 23.01 -17.37
C PRO A 94 -0.43 24.08 -16.99
N ASP A 95 -1.01 24.55 -16.70
CA ASP A 95 -1.74 25.33 -16.43
C ASP A 95 -2.48 25.68 -15.92
N GLY A 96 -2.38 25.31 -15.86
CA GLY A 96 -3.07 25.38 -15.41
C GLY A 96 -3.67 26.31 -15.27
N ARG A 97 -3.64 26.59 -15.47
CA ARG A 97 -4.22 27.09 -15.45
C ARG A 97 -4.55 27.84 -15.18
N THR A 98 -4.44 27.94 -15.13
CA THR A 98 -4.75 28.31 -14.95
C THR A 98 -5.04 28.55 -14.70
#